data_6fe47ffd9fbdf45bcb57cb23af2ce335
#
_entry.id   6fe47ffd9fbdf45bcb57cb23af2ce335
#
_cell.length_a   1.000
_cell.length_b   1.000
_cell.length_c   1.000
_cell.angle_alpha   90.00
_cell.angle_beta   90.00
_cell.angle_gamma   90.00
#
_symmetry.space_group_name_H-M   'P 1'
#
loop_
_entity.id
_entity.type
_entity.pdbx_description
1 polymer ?
#
loop_
_entity_poly.entity_id
_entity_poly.type
_entity_poly.pdbx_seq_one_letter_code
_entity_poly.pdbx_strand_id
1 'polypeptide(L)'
;MTKRSLILLPLLTFAALGAQAQTAAAPAAPAASAPAAPEVKSDWTFTGNAGLFSDYRFRGISQTNKKPAFQGGFDIGHASGFYVGNWNSNVDSSLYNGANLEMDFYGGYKMSAGPVALDFGALYYYYPGSGAGGTFKIDNTELYVSAGYGPVSVKYSHAISDFFGVNDSKNSWYLEGNGSYEISSGFSIIGHLGYQKLKGNARVIEIGGTSPNDSITDWKIGVTYDLSGFLLGAAYVGTNRDLTGGTAALSNKNISNDTVVLSVSKSF
;
A
#
# COMPACT_ATOMS: atom_id res chain seq x y z
N MET A 1 18.71 -4.35 -47.83
CA MET A 1 19.23 -3.83 -46.56
C MET A 1 18.05 -3.32 -45.72
N THR A 2 17.44 -4.17 -44.95
CA THR A 2 16.24 -3.90 -44.14
C THR A 2 16.68 -3.45 -42.77
N LYS A 3 16.44 -2.18 -42.45
CA LYS A 3 16.66 -1.63 -41.11
C LYS A 3 15.65 -2.24 -40.13
N ARG A 4 16.11 -3.06 -39.20
CA ARG A 4 15.33 -3.50 -38.06
C ARG A 4 15.29 -2.37 -37.03
N SER A 5 14.13 -1.72 -36.89
CA SER A 5 13.85 -0.81 -35.78
C SER A 5 13.76 -1.63 -34.49
N LEU A 6 14.70 -1.41 -33.57
CA LEU A 6 14.59 -1.88 -32.20
C LEU A 6 13.53 -1.00 -31.50
N ILE A 7 12.38 -1.59 -31.21
CA ILE A 7 11.39 -0.96 -30.33
C ILE A 7 11.92 -1.17 -28.91
N LEU A 8 12.48 -0.12 -28.30
CA LEU A 8 12.74 -0.10 -26.86
C LEU A 8 11.38 -0.03 -26.16
N LEU A 9 10.95 -1.15 -25.57
CA LEU A 9 9.86 -1.14 -24.59
C LEU A 9 10.34 -0.33 -23.37
N PRO A 10 9.54 0.65 -22.90
CA PRO A 10 9.85 1.31 -21.64
C PRO A 10 9.74 0.29 -20.50
N LEU A 11 10.80 0.18 -19.73
CA LEU A 11 10.84 -0.59 -18.48
C LEU A 11 9.84 0.04 -17.52
N LEU A 12 8.66 -0.57 -17.35
CA LEU A 12 7.68 -0.20 -16.33
C LEU A 12 8.29 -0.54 -14.97
N THR A 13 8.85 0.47 -14.31
CA THR A 13 9.26 0.37 -12.92
C THR A 13 8.01 0.34 -12.05
N PHE A 14 7.57 -0.89 -11.69
CA PHE A 14 6.64 -1.04 -10.58
C PHE A 14 7.41 -0.71 -9.30
N ALA A 15 7.14 0.47 -8.72
CA ALA A 15 7.54 0.74 -7.36
C ALA A 15 6.98 -0.34 -6.44
N ALA A 16 7.80 -0.91 -5.58
CA ALA A 16 7.33 -1.81 -4.54
C ALA A 16 6.41 -1.00 -3.65
N LEU A 17 5.15 -1.36 -3.71
CA LEU A 17 4.14 -0.78 -2.85
C LEU A 17 4.14 -1.60 -1.57
N GLY A 18 5.06 -1.28 -0.68
CA GLY A 18 4.90 -1.62 0.73
C GLY A 18 3.66 -0.92 1.23
N ALA A 19 2.88 -1.60 2.05
CA ALA A 19 1.66 -1.12 2.71
C ALA A 19 0.81 -0.18 1.83
N GLN A 20 0.23 -0.75 0.76
CA GLN A 20 -0.64 0.02 -0.10
C GLN A 20 -2.02 0.22 0.50
N ALA A 21 -2.16 1.26 1.24
CA ALA A 21 -3.48 1.79 1.48
C ALA A 21 -4.04 2.53 0.25
N GLN A 22 -3.19 3.06 -0.62
CA GLN A 22 -3.63 3.81 -1.80
C GLN A 22 -2.59 3.72 -2.91
N THR A 23 -2.93 3.12 -4.04
CA THR A 23 -2.09 3.05 -5.23
C THR A 23 -1.87 4.44 -5.82
N ALA A 24 -0.66 4.97 -5.73
CA ALA A 24 -0.23 6.05 -6.61
C ALA A 24 0.14 5.46 -7.99
N ALA A 25 -0.32 6.07 -9.07
CA ALA A 25 0.04 5.67 -10.42
C ALA A 25 1.55 5.89 -10.64
N ALA A 26 2.17 5.04 -11.45
CA ALA A 26 3.57 5.18 -11.81
C ALA A 26 3.85 6.53 -12.51
N PRO A 27 4.99 7.20 -12.23
CA PRO A 27 5.31 8.48 -12.85
C PRO A 27 5.55 8.34 -14.35
N ALA A 28 5.03 9.29 -15.13
CA ALA A 28 5.32 9.44 -16.55
C ALA A 28 6.80 9.77 -16.77
N ALA A 29 7.39 9.25 -17.85
CA ALA A 29 8.79 9.48 -18.21
C ALA A 29 9.07 10.98 -18.44
N PRO A 30 10.23 11.52 -17.99
CA PRO A 30 10.57 12.91 -18.20
C PRO A 30 10.88 13.21 -19.67
N ALA A 31 10.48 14.40 -20.11
CA ALA A 31 10.77 14.93 -21.44
C ALA A 31 12.28 15.12 -21.67
N ALA A 32 12.75 14.80 -22.88
CA ALA A 32 14.14 14.82 -23.28
C ALA A 32 14.77 16.22 -23.13
N SER A 33 15.84 16.32 -22.37
CA SER A 33 16.75 17.46 -22.32
C SER A 33 18.07 17.13 -23.03
N ALA A 34 18.77 18.15 -23.50
CA ALA A 34 19.95 18.16 -24.38
C ALA A 34 21.13 17.25 -23.92
N PRO A 35 22.08 16.90 -24.81
CA PRO A 35 23.08 15.88 -24.56
C PRO A 35 24.07 16.31 -23.47
N ALA A 36 24.00 15.63 -22.34
CA ALA A 36 24.97 15.71 -21.26
C ALA A 36 26.07 14.66 -21.48
N ALA A 37 27.28 14.93 -20.91
CA ALA A 37 28.41 14.01 -20.90
C ALA A 37 28.00 12.60 -20.45
N PRO A 38 28.75 11.53 -20.79
CA PRO A 38 28.36 10.15 -20.48
C PRO A 38 28.17 9.98 -18.97
N GLU A 39 26.92 9.91 -18.53
CA GLU A 39 26.56 9.59 -17.16
C GLU A 39 26.99 8.14 -16.88
N VAL A 40 27.84 7.96 -15.90
CA VAL A 40 28.07 6.65 -15.29
C VAL A 40 26.74 6.26 -14.64
N LYS A 41 25.97 5.38 -15.29
CA LYS A 41 24.71 4.88 -14.73
C LYS A 41 25.02 4.16 -13.41
N SER A 42 24.57 4.74 -12.33
CA SER A 42 24.60 4.07 -11.02
C SER A 42 23.72 2.83 -11.07
N ASP A 43 24.21 1.71 -10.51
CA ASP A 43 23.38 0.52 -10.31
C ASP A 43 22.33 0.71 -9.20
N TRP A 44 22.39 1.82 -8.48
CA TRP A 44 21.49 2.18 -7.39
C TRP A 44 20.47 3.25 -7.84
N THR A 45 19.23 3.05 -7.46
CA THR A 45 18.13 4.00 -7.63
C THR A 45 17.63 4.42 -6.25
N PHE A 46 17.46 5.73 -6.05
CA PHE A 46 16.89 6.31 -4.84
C PHE A 46 15.64 7.08 -5.24
N THR A 47 14.52 6.76 -4.62
CA THR A 47 13.26 7.45 -4.83
C THR A 47 12.62 7.82 -3.51
N GLY A 48 11.89 8.93 -3.49
CA GLY A 48 11.10 9.35 -2.37
C GLY A 48 9.67 9.67 -2.80
N ASN A 49 8.76 9.65 -1.85
CA ASN A 49 7.38 10.07 -2.08
C ASN A 49 6.81 10.77 -0.85
N ALA A 50 5.84 11.65 -1.09
CA ALA A 50 5.05 12.27 -0.03
C ALA A 50 3.65 12.56 -0.54
N GLY A 51 2.64 12.50 0.36
CA GLY A 51 1.26 12.77 -0.01
C GLY A 51 0.37 13.14 1.18
N LEU A 52 -0.71 13.83 0.85
CA LEU A 52 -1.80 14.15 1.76
C LEU A 52 -3.05 13.42 1.30
N PHE A 53 -3.73 12.80 2.24
CA PHE A 53 -4.94 12.02 2.02
C PHE A 53 -6.02 12.47 2.99
N SER A 54 -7.26 12.51 2.55
CA SER A 54 -8.39 12.89 3.43
C SER A 54 -8.68 11.83 4.50
N ASP A 55 -8.25 10.58 4.28
CA ASP A 55 -8.34 9.46 5.22
C ASP A 55 -7.31 8.39 4.82
N TYR A 56 -6.62 7.77 5.77
CA TYR A 56 -5.75 6.63 5.52
C TYR A 56 -6.57 5.34 5.59
N ARG A 57 -6.67 4.62 4.48
CA ARG A 57 -7.37 3.32 4.40
C ARG A 57 -6.40 2.17 4.17
N PHE A 58 -6.27 1.28 5.14
CA PHE A 58 -5.54 0.03 5.03
C PHE A 58 -6.53 -1.13 4.93
N ARG A 59 -6.50 -1.87 3.83
CA ARG A 59 -7.46 -2.95 3.55
C ARG A 59 -8.91 -2.49 3.79
N GLY A 60 -9.24 -1.29 3.28
CA GLY A 60 -10.55 -0.65 3.38
C GLY A 60 -10.88 0.02 4.72
N ILE A 61 -10.11 -0.22 5.78
CA ILE A 61 -10.36 0.27 7.15
C ILE A 61 -9.57 1.54 7.42
N SER A 62 -10.23 2.57 7.98
CA SER A 62 -9.56 3.83 8.34
C SER A 62 -8.58 3.65 9.50
N GLN A 63 -7.35 4.10 9.28
CA GLN A 63 -6.27 4.08 10.25
C GLN A 63 -6.13 5.39 11.02
N THR A 64 -6.70 6.46 10.47
CA THR A 64 -6.69 7.81 11.05
C THR A 64 -8.02 8.20 11.68
N ASN A 65 -8.93 7.24 11.91
CA ASN A 65 -10.27 7.51 12.44
C ASN A 65 -11.01 8.56 11.60
N LYS A 66 -10.86 8.46 10.25
CA LYS A 66 -11.44 9.37 9.24
C LYS A 66 -10.93 10.81 9.35
N LYS A 67 -9.68 10.97 9.73
CA LYS A 67 -8.98 12.26 9.73
C LYS A 67 -7.91 12.25 8.64
N PRO A 68 -7.42 13.42 8.22
CA PRO A 68 -6.35 13.49 7.22
C PRO A 68 -5.09 12.75 7.63
N ALA A 69 -4.43 12.17 6.63
CA ALA A 69 -3.12 11.53 6.75
C ALA A 69 -2.07 12.26 5.93
N PHE A 70 -0.87 12.41 6.50
CA PHE A 70 0.35 12.67 5.78
C PHE A 70 1.13 11.37 5.67
N GLN A 71 1.46 10.98 4.45
CA GLN A 71 2.12 9.72 4.13
C GLN A 71 3.36 9.97 3.30
N GLY A 72 4.39 9.16 3.48
CA GLY A 72 5.59 9.29 2.67
C GLY A 72 6.67 8.30 3.05
N GLY A 73 7.64 8.16 2.17
CA GLY A 73 8.71 7.20 2.35
C GLY A 73 9.79 7.33 1.31
N PHE A 74 10.69 6.37 1.33
CA PHE A 74 11.77 6.27 0.37
C PHE A 74 12.08 4.81 0.03
N ASP A 75 12.61 4.60 -1.16
CA ASP A 75 13.04 3.32 -1.67
C ASP A 75 14.49 3.40 -2.17
N ILE A 76 15.24 2.33 -1.95
CA ILE A 76 16.57 2.10 -2.51
C ILE A 76 16.50 0.82 -3.31
N GLY A 77 16.72 0.91 -4.61
CA GLY A 77 16.75 -0.22 -5.52
C GLY A 77 18.15 -0.44 -6.09
N HIS A 78 18.47 -1.69 -6.43
CA HIS A 78 19.70 -2.06 -7.12
C HIS A 78 19.37 -2.75 -8.45
N ALA A 79 20.20 -2.55 -9.45
CA ALA A 79 20.01 -3.12 -10.80
C ALA A 79 19.90 -4.65 -10.83
N SER A 80 20.38 -5.34 -9.78
CA SER A 80 20.23 -6.80 -9.61
C SER A 80 18.79 -7.23 -9.29
N GLY A 81 17.90 -6.30 -8.92
CA GLY A 81 16.52 -6.56 -8.50
C GLY A 81 16.30 -6.49 -6.99
N PHE A 82 17.34 -6.44 -6.15
CA PHE A 82 17.18 -6.23 -4.72
C PHE A 82 16.73 -4.79 -4.41
N TYR A 83 15.90 -4.65 -3.40
CA TYR A 83 15.45 -3.35 -2.90
C TYR A 83 15.17 -3.39 -1.40
N VAL A 84 15.25 -2.22 -0.79
CA VAL A 84 14.75 -1.94 0.57
C VAL A 84 14.03 -0.61 0.57
N GLY A 85 13.10 -0.41 1.49
CA GLY A 85 12.39 0.85 1.62
C GLY A 85 11.77 1.03 3.00
N ASN A 86 11.30 2.24 3.20
CA ASN A 86 10.52 2.63 4.36
C ASN A 86 9.35 3.50 3.92
N TRP A 87 8.19 3.24 4.48
CA TRP A 87 7.02 4.08 4.31
C TRP A 87 6.43 4.41 5.67
N ASN A 88 5.80 5.57 5.80
CA ASN A 88 5.30 6.07 7.06
C ASN A 88 3.97 6.80 6.89
N SER A 89 3.14 6.75 7.93
CA SER A 89 1.89 7.50 8.04
C SER A 89 1.57 7.86 9.48
N ASN A 90 0.95 9.00 9.71
CA ASN A 90 0.28 9.19 10.97
C ASN A 90 -0.94 8.26 11.08
N VAL A 91 -1.20 7.78 12.28
CA VAL A 91 -2.37 6.96 12.64
C VAL A 91 -3.09 7.57 13.86
N ASP A 92 -4.32 7.13 14.13
CA ASP A 92 -5.04 7.60 15.32
C ASP A 92 -4.67 6.74 16.54
N SER A 93 -4.11 7.38 17.56
CA SER A 93 -3.62 6.69 18.76
C SER A 93 -4.69 5.90 19.52
N SER A 94 -5.97 6.24 19.36
CA SER A 94 -7.07 5.48 19.94
C SER A 94 -7.28 4.13 19.28
N LEU A 95 -6.84 3.97 18.02
CA LEU A 95 -6.89 2.70 17.27
C LEU A 95 -5.64 1.85 17.50
N TYR A 96 -4.53 2.47 17.90
CA TYR A 96 -3.19 1.88 17.86
C TYR A 96 -2.49 1.83 19.23
N ASN A 97 -3.27 1.59 20.30
CA ASN A 97 -2.75 1.41 21.66
C ASN A 97 -1.75 2.51 22.08
N GLY A 98 -2.05 3.78 21.71
CA GLY A 98 -1.22 4.94 22.02
C GLY A 98 -0.27 5.38 20.92
N ALA A 99 0.06 4.55 19.94
CA ALA A 99 0.89 4.94 18.82
C ALA A 99 0.16 5.92 17.90
N ASN A 100 0.86 6.95 17.44
CA ASN A 100 0.36 7.96 16.49
C ASN A 100 1.11 7.97 15.16
N LEU A 101 2.03 7.01 14.98
CA LEU A 101 2.83 6.82 13.80
C LEU A 101 2.90 5.33 13.45
N GLU A 102 2.78 5.03 12.17
CA GLU A 102 3.10 3.77 11.54
C GLU A 102 4.37 3.92 10.72
N MET A 103 5.29 2.99 10.86
CA MET A 103 6.53 2.91 10.11
C MET A 103 6.67 1.51 9.52
N ASP A 104 6.68 1.42 8.21
CA ASP A 104 6.82 0.18 7.49
C ASP A 104 8.23 0.05 6.92
N PHE A 105 8.92 -1.02 7.29
CA PHE A 105 10.22 -1.38 6.74
C PHE A 105 10.06 -2.60 5.86
N TYR A 106 10.49 -2.51 4.62
CA TYR A 106 10.35 -3.61 3.67
C TYR A 106 11.60 -3.80 2.83
N GLY A 107 11.72 -5.00 2.30
CA GLY A 107 12.76 -5.34 1.36
C GLY A 107 12.43 -6.61 0.62
N GLY A 108 13.04 -6.76 -0.54
CA GLY A 108 12.71 -7.89 -1.38
C GLY A 108 13.56 -7.99 -2.64
N TYR A 109 13.06 -8.79 -3.55
CA TYR A 109 13.67 -9.05 -4.84
C TYR A 109 12.64 -9.03 -5.96
N LYS A 110 12.87 -8.17 -6.95
CA LYS A 110 12.06 -8.04 -8.16
C LYS A 110 12.75 -8.68 -9.34
N MET A 111 11.99 -9.39 -10.15
CA MET A 111 12.46 -9.96 -11.40
C MET A 111 11.37 -9.99 -12.46
N SER A 112 11.75 -10.20 -13.70
CA SER A 112 10.80 -10.39 -14.81
C SER A 112 10.91 -11.82 -15.35
N ALA A 113 9.76 -12.45 -15.55
CA ALA A 113 9.63 -13.75 -16.22
C ALA A 113 8.81 -13.55 -17.51
N GLY A 114 9.51 -13.26 -18.60
CA GLY A 114 8.85 -12.80 -19.84
C GLY A 114 8.11 -11.46 -19.61
N PRO A 115 6.81 -11.38 -19.91
CA PRO A 115 6.03 -10.18 -19.71
C PRO A 115 5.49 -10.01 -18.26
N VAL A 116 5.74 -10.98 -17.38
CA VAL A 116 5.27 -10.98 -16.00
C VAL A 116 6.34 -10.40 -15.09
N ALA A 117 5.99 -9.34 -14.34
CA ALA A 117 6.81 -8.82 -13.25
C ALA A 117 6.52 -9.61 -11.97
N LEU A 118 7.56 -10.09 -11.30
CA LEU A 118 7.47 -10.82 -10.03
C LEU A 118 8.16 -10.02 -8.93
N ASP A 119 7.60 -10.06 -7.72
CA ASP A 119 8.14 -9.42 -6.54
C ASP A 119 7.96 -10.34 -5.32
N PHE A 120 9.06 -10.57 -4.58
CA PHE A 120 9.11 -11.39 -3.37
C PHE A 120 9.71 -10.54 -2.27
N GLY A 121 9.09 -10.46 -1.11
CA GLY A 121 9.64 -9.64 -0.06
C GLY A 121 9.06 -9.91 1.32
N ALA A 122 9.57 -9.13 2.26
CA ALA A 122 9.10 -9.07 3.63
C ALA A 122 8.75 -7.63 3.99
N LEU A 123 7.77 -7.46 4.86
CA LEU A 123 7.28 -6.19 5.35
C LEU A 123 7.11 -6.29 6.86
N TYR A 124 7.70 -5.35 7.59
CA TYR A 124 7.56 -5.18 9.03
C TYR A 124 6.83 -3.88 9.32
N TYR A 125 5.63 -4.00 9.89
CA TYR A 125 4.84 -2.89 10.40
C TYR A 125 5.29 -2.58 11.83
N TYR A 126 5.72 -1.37 12.07
CA TYR A 126 6.19 -0.91 13.36
C TYR A 126 5.39 0.31 13.83
N TYR A 127 4.87 0.22 15.06
CA TYR A 127 4.08 1.29 15.66
C TYR A 127 4.78 1.81 16.93
N PRO A 128 5.68 2.83 16.80
CA PRO A 128 6.38 3.39 17.94
C PRO A 128 5.41 3.94 18.98
N GLY A 129 5.62 3.54 20.23
CA GLY A 129 4.76 3.94 21.35
C GLY A 129 3.55 3.04 21.58
N SER A 130 3.26 2.05 20.72
CA SER A 130 2.28 1.02 21.04
C SER A 130 2.76 0.16 22.21
N GLY A 131 1.83 -0.33 23.04
CA GLY A 131 2.16 -1.11 24.26
C GLY A 131 2.51 -0.24 25.46
N ALA A 132 2.44 1.08 25.37
CA ALA A 132 2.61 1.96 26.52
C ALA A 132 1.49 1.75 27.56
N GLY A 133 1.81 1.90 28.84
CA GLY A 133 0.83 1.74 29.92
C GLY A 133 0.34 0.30 30.14
N GLY A 134 1.10 -0.72 29.67
CA GLY A 134 0.75 -2.13 29.88
C GLY A 134 -0.20 -2.72 28.82
N THR A 135 -0.46 -2.01 27.73
CA THR A 135 -1.14 -2.54 26.54
C THR A 135 -0.18 -3.43 25.72
N PHE A 136 -0.70 -4.19 24.77
CA PHE A 136 0.15 -5.01 23.89
C PHE A 136 0.68 -4.19 22.71
N LYS A 137 1.85 -4.60 22.18
CA LYS A 137 2.39 -4.07 20.92
C LYS A 137 1.59 -4.58 19.75
N ILE A 138 1.43 -3.74 18.74
CA ILE A 138 0.68 -4.05 17.52
C ILE A 138 1.57 -4.20 16.28
N ASP A 139 2.85 -4.51 16.46
CA ASP A 139 3.76 -4.80 15.36
C ASP A 139 3.31 -6.04 14.57
N ASN A 140 3.61 -6.09 13.28
CA ASN A 140 3.30 -7.23 12.42
C ASN A 140 4.40 -7.47 11.40
N THR A 141 4.62 -8.74 11.03
CA THR A 141 5.57 -9.11 9.96
C THR A 141 4.87 -9.98 8.94
N GLU A 142 4.93 -9.58 7.68
CA GLU A 142 4.36 -10.34 6.56
C GLU A 142 5.46 -10.69 5.55
N LEU A 143 5.39 -11.91 5.00
CA LEU A 143 6.04 -12.24 3.74
C LEU A 143 5.04 -12.05 2.61
N TYR A 144 5.51 -11.64 1.44
CA TYR A 144 4.62 -11.49 0.30
C TYR A 144 5.25 -11.97 -1.02
N VAL A 145 4.35 -12.29 -1.93
CA VAL A 145 4.65 -12.54 -3.34
C VAL A 145 3.63 -11.78 -4.20
N SER A 146 4.11 -11.17 -5.27
CA SER A 146 3.27 -10.45 -6.21
C SER A 146 3.64 -10.82 -7.64
N ALA A 147 2.64 -10.81 -8.52
CA ALA A 147 2.80 -10.96 -9.96
C ALA A 147 1.99 -9.88 -10.68
N GLY A 148 2.63 -9.19 -11.64
CA GLY A 148 2.02 -8.13 -12.44
C GLY A 148 2.10 -8.44 -13.93
N TYR A 149 1.02 -8.15 -14.66
CA TYR A 149 0.98 -8.26 -16.13
C TYR A 149 0.18 -7.09 -16.70
N GLY A 150 0.83 -6.27 -17.50
CA GLY A 150 0.21 -5.06 -18.05
C GLY A 150 -0.37 -4.15 -16.96
N PRO A 151 -1.65 -3.78 -17.04
CA PRO A 151 -2.26 -2.85 -16.07
C PRO A 151 -2.74 -3.52 -14.78
N VAL A 152 -2.54 -4.82 -14.59
CA VAL A 152 -3.07 -5.57 -13.43
C VAL A 152 -1.97 -6.26 -12.64
N SER A 153 -2.20 -6.42 -11.34
CA SER A 153 -1.34 -7.22 -10.46
C SER A 153 -2.15 -7.97 -9.41
N VAL A 154 -1.56 -9.06 -8.92
CA VAL A 154 -2.08 -9.83 -7.79
C VAL A 154 -0.98 -9.95 -6.75
N LYS A 155 -1.30 -9.77 -5.47
CA LYS A 155 -0.36 -9.92 -4.36
C LYS A 155 -0.97 -10.79 -3.27
N TYR A 156 -0.17 -11.70 -2.74
CA TYR A 156 -0.49 -12.49 -1.56
C TYR A 156 0.46 -12.11 -0.44
N SER A 157 -0.08 -11.78 0.73
CA SER A 157 0.66 -11.44 1.96
C SER A 157 0.31 -12.43 3.06
N HIS A 158 1.30 -12.89 3.82
CA HIS A 158 1.16 -13.90 4.85
C HIS A 158 1.84 -13.46 6.14
N ALA A 159 1.09 -13.31 7.23
CA ALA A 159 1.62 -12.95 8.53
C ALA A 159 2.42 -14.11 9.14
N ILE A 160 3.70 -13.90 9.40
CA ILE A 160 4.61 -14.84 10.06
C ILE A 160 4.79 -14.56 11.55
N SER A 161 4.29 -13.41 12.02
CA SER A 161 4.10 -13.06 13.42
C SER A 161 2.62 -13.17 13.80
N ASP A 162 2.29 -12.94 15.07
CA ASP A 162 0.92 -12.71 15.49
C ASP A 162 0.40 -11.42 14.84
N PHE A 163 -0.76 -11.50 14.18
CA PHE A 163 -1.31 -10.47 13.34
C PHE A 163 -1.68 -9.23 14.17
N PHE A 164 -0.88 -8.16 14.01
CA PHE A 164 -1.00 -6.92 14.76
C PHE A 164 -1.11 -7.13 16.27
N GLY A 165 -0.26 -8.03 16.82
CA GLY A 165 -0.16 -8.29 18.24
C GLY A 165 -1.30 -9.11 18.85
N VAL A 166 -2.24 -9.62 18.08
CA VAL A 166 -3.30 -10.49 18.55
C VAL A 166 -2.74 -11.90 18.76
N ASN A 167 -2.72 -12.38 20.00
CA ASN A 167 -2.18 -13.71 20.33
C ASN A 167 -2.82 -14.82 19.49
N ASP A 168 -2.01 -15.82 19.12
CA ASP A 168 -2.42 -17.01 18.35
C ASP A 168 -3.03 -16.69 16.99
N SER A 169 -2.62 -15.59 16.33
CA SER A 169 -3.18 -15.16 15.07
C SER A 169 -2.20 -15.24 13.89
N LYS A 170 -1.07 -15.92 14.07
CA LYS A 170 -0.15 -16.28 12.97
C LYS A 170 -0.89 -16.94 11.82
N ASN A 171 -0.30 -16.81 10.62
CA ASN A 171 -0.86 -17.33 9.38
C ASN A 171 -2.17 -16.64 8.94
N SER A 172 -2.49 -15.48 9.50
CA SER A 172 -3.44 -14.58 8.86
C SER A 172 -2.88 -14.16 7.49
N TRP A 173 -3.73 -14.03 6.47
CA TRP A 173 -3.25 -13.75 5.13
C TRP A 173 -4.18 -12.82 4.38
N TYR A 174 -3.63 -12.12 3.38
CA TYR A 174 -4.37 -11.20 2.53
C TYR A 174 -4.04 -11.48 1.06
N LEU A 175 -5.06 -11.56 0.23
CA LEU A 175 -4.96 -11.68 -1.22
C LEU A 175 -5.60 -10.46 -1.84
N GLU A 176 -4.88 -9.78 -2.74
CA GLU A 176 -5.36 -8.58 -3.41
C GLU A 176 -5.11 -8.61 -4.91
N GLY A 177 -6.04 -8.02 -5.66
CA GLY A 177 -5.91 -7.70 -7.06
C GLY A 177 -5.97 -6.18 -7.25
N ASN A 178 -5.06 -5.63 -8.04
CA ASN A 178 -4.98 -4.21 -8.34
C ASN A 178 -4.97 -3.98 -9.84
N GLY A 179 -5.56 -2.87 -10.27
CA GLY A 179 -5.55 -2.45 -11.66
C GLY A 179 -5.37 -0.93 -11.78
N SER A 180 -4.63 -0.49 -12.80
CA SER A 180 -4.50 0.90 -13.16
C SER A 180 -4.39 1.01 -14.69
N TYR A 181 -5.26 1.80 -15.30
CA TYR A 181 -5.30 1.97 -16.75
C TYR A 181 -5.40 3.45 -17.10
N GLU A 182 -4.41 3.95 -17.84
CA GLU A 182 -4.41 5.32 -18.35
C GLU A 182 -5.37 5.41 -19.56
N ILE A 183 -6.39 6.26 -19.45
CA ILE A 183 -7.43 6.46 -20.47
C ILE A 183 -7.19 7.70 -21.31
N SER A 184 -6.43 8.65 -20.81
CA SER A 184 -5.94 9.82 -21.54
C SER A 184 -4.70 10.38 -20.85
N SER A 185 -3.95 11.26 -21.50
CA SER A 185 -2.70 11.81 -20.97
C SER A 185 -2.85 12.31 -19.53
N GLY A 186 -2.18 11.62 -18.61
CA GLY A 186 -2.19 11.89 -17.17
C GLY A 186 -3.45 11.46 -16.42
N PHE A 187 -4.50 10.94 -17.09
CA PHE A 187 -5.72 10.53 -16.43
C PHE A 187 -5.87 9.00 -16.44
N SER A 188 -5.97 8.40 -15.24
CA SER A 188 -6.08 6.96 -15.07
C SER A 188 -7.30 6.57 -14.25
N ILE A 189 -7.84 5.38 -14.54
CA ILE A 189 -8.79 4.67 -13.68
C ILE A 189 -8.00 3.67 -12.85
N ILE A 190 -8.31 3.59 -11.55
CA ILE A 190 -7.73 2.63 -10.63
C ILE A 190 -8.81 1.74 -10.01
N GLY A 191 -8.46 0.49 -9.77
CA GLY A 191 -9.32 -0.49 -9.12
C GLY A 191 -8.55 -1.40 -8.18
N HIS A 192 -9.21 -1.88 -7.13
CA HIS A 192 -8.66 -2.79 -6.16
C HIS A 192 -9.76 -3.67 -5.59
N LEU A 193 -9.44 -4.94 -5.35
CA LEU A 193 -10.25 -5.90 -4.61
C LEU A 193 -9.33 -6.71 -3.72
N GLY A 194 -9.66 -6.79 -2.43
CA GLY A 194 -8.89 -7.51 -1.44
C GLY A 194 -9.72 -8.46 -0.59
N TYR A 195 -9.09 -9.54 -0.13
CA TYR A 195 -9.68 -10.49 0.80
C TYR A 195 -8.70 -10.82 1.92
N GLN A 196 -9.05 -10.41 3.14
CA GLN A 196 -8.33 -10.74 4.38
C GLN A 196 -8.93 -11.98 5.02
N LYS A 197 -8.08 -12.97 5.33
CA LYS A 197 -8.43 -14.10 6.20
C LYS A 197 -7.67 -13.97 7.52
N LEU A 198 -8.39 -13.85 8.59
CA LEU A 198 -7.87 -13.80 9.94
C LEU A 198 -7.79 -15.22 10.53
N LYS A 199 -6.79 -15.48 11.37
CA LYS A 199 -6.56 -16.77 12.01
C LYS A 199 -6.57 -16.65 13.53
N GLY A 200 -6.74 -17.79 14.19
CA GLY A 200 -6.69 -17.90 15.66
C GLY A 200 -7.64 -16.93 16.34
N ASN A 201 -7.10 -16.10 17.21
CA ASN A 201 -7.87 -15.13 17.99
C ASN A 201 -8.12 -13.79 17.25
N ALA A 202 -7.46 -13.56 16.10
CA ALA A 202 -7.78 -12.39 15.29
C ALA A 202 -9.18 -12.55 14.68
N ARG A 203 -10.09 -11.71 15.10
CA ARG A 203 -11.49 -11.68 14.66
C ARG A 203 -11.99 -10.26 14.65
N VAL A 204 -12.98 -10.01 13.83
CA VAL A 204 -13.71 -8.73 13.81
C VAL A 204 -15.16 -8.98 14.22
N ILE A 205 -15.69 -8.06 15.00
CA ILE A 205 -17.10 -8.05 15.38
C ILE A 205 -17.71 -6.79 14.78
N GLU A 206 -18.77 -6.95 14.01
CA GLU A 206 -19.48 -5.83 13.40
C GLU A 206 -20.25 -5.01 14.42
N ILE A 207 -20.51 -3.77 14.11
CA ILE A 207 -21.33 -2.86 14.93
C ILE A 207 -22.71 -3.47 15.15
N GLY A 208 -23.12 -3.59 16.41
CA GLY A 208 -24.39 -4.21 16.79
C GLY A 208 -24.43 -5.74 16.65
N GLY A 209 -23.36 -6.37 16.16
CA GLY A 209 -23.22 -7.82 16.08
C GLY A 209 -22.58 -8.41 17.33
N THR A 210 -22.80 -9.71 17.52
CA THR A 210 -22.19 -10.51 18.61
C THR A 210 -21.32 -11.64 18.08
N SER A 211 -21.43 -11.98 16.80
CA SER A 211 -20.71 -13.09 16.19
C SER A 211 -19.37 -12.62 15.60
N PRO A 212 -18.25 -13.25 15.98
CA PRO A 212 -16.96 -12.91 15.41
C PRO A 212 -16.82 -13.42 13.98
N ASN A 213 -16.25 -12.58 13.10
CA ASN A 213 -15.93 -12.91 11.72
C ASN A 213 -14.42 -13.05 11.53
N ASP A 214 -14.00 -13.97 10.68
CA ASP A 214 -12.61 -14.26 10.40
C ASP A 214 -12.15 -13.79 9.00
N SER A 215 -12.98 -12.98 8.33
CA SER A 215 -12.67 -12.48 7.02
C SER A 215 -13.25 -11.10 6.75
N ILE A 216 -12.55 -10.33 5.93
CA ILE A 216 -12.95 -9.02 5.43
C ILE A 216 -12.67 -8.99 3.94
N THR A 217 -13.62 -8.50 3.17
CA THR A 217 -13.42 -8.15 1.75
C THR A 217 -13.44 -6.63 1.65
N ASP A 218 -12.48 -6.08 0.93
CA ASP A 218 -12.41 -4.65 0.69
C ASP A 218 -12.26 -4.33 -0.80
N TRP A 219 -12.64 -3.12 -1.19
CA TRP A 219 -12.60 -2.66 -2.57
C TRP A 219 -12.27 -1.18 -2.67
N LYS A 220 -11.74 -0.82 -3.82
CA LYS A 220 -11.53 0.57 -4.20
C LYS A 220 -11.74 0.73 -5.70
N ILE A 221 -12.45 1.77 -6.10
CA ILE A 221 -12.50 2.26 -7.46
C ILE A 221 -12.28 3.77 -7.46
N GLY A 222 -11.47 4.26 -8.38
CA GLY A 222 -11.13 5.68 -8.37
C GLY A 222 -10.52 6.15 -9.67
N VAL A 223 -10.17 7.42 -9.65
CA VAL A 223 -9.47 8.10 -10.75
C VAL A 223 -8.25 8.83 -10.20
N THR A 224 -7.23 8.96 -11.03
CA THR A 224 -6.07 9.79 -10.73
C THR A 224 -5.76 10.69 -11.92
N TYR A 225 -5.20 11.87 -11.64
CA TYR A 225 -4.75 12.82 -12.63
C TYR A 225 -3.37 13.34 -12.27
N ASP A 226 -2.42 13.20 -13.21
CA ASP A 226 -1.08 13.78 -13.08
C ASP A 226 -1.13 15.25 -13.51
N LEU A 227 -0.93 16.14 -12.54
CA LEU A 227 -0.79 17.57 -12.75
C LEU A 227 0.67 17.98 -12.55
N SER A 228 1.46 17.89 -13.61
CA SER A 228 2.88 18.30 -13.59
C SER A 228 3.70 17.60 -12.49
N GLY A 229 3.51 16.29 -12.34
CA GLY A 229 4.17 15.45 -11.36
C GLY A 229 3.52 15.43 -9.98
N PHE A 230 2.41 16.15 -9.78
CA PHE A 230 1.52 15.97 -8.65
C PHE A 230 0.38 15.05 -9.03
N LEU A 231 0.25 13.91 -8.38
CA LEU A 231 -0.84 12.97 -8.61
C LEU A 231 -2.03 13.34 -7.73
N LEU A 232 -3.09 13.82 -8.36
CA LEU A 232 -4.38 14.08 -7.71
C LEU A 232 -5.21 12.80 -7.77
N GLY A 233 -5.87 12.41 -6.69
CA GLY A 233 -6.67 11.20 -6.64
C GLY A 233 -8.04 11.41 -5.98
N ALA A 234 -9.04 10.68 -6.48
CA ALA A 234 -10.34 10.52 -5.85
C ALA A 234 -10.77 9.05 -5.97
N ALA A 235 -11.00 8.38 -4.85
CA ALA A 235 -11.33 6.96 -4.84
C ALA A 235 -12.46 6.65 -3.87
N TYR A 236 -13.45 5.88 -4.32
CA TYR A 236 -14.47 5.27 -3.49
C TYR A 236 -13.91 3.97 -2.91
N VAL A 237 -13.90 3.86 -1.59
CA VAL A 237 -13.30 2.77 -0.82
C VAL A 237 -14.31 2.24 0.17
N GLY A 238 -14.37 0.92 0.31
CA GLY A 238 -15.27 0.29 1.27
C GLY A 238 -14.85 -1.12 1.65
N THR A 239 -15.62 -1.71 2.57
CA THR A 239 -15.50 -3.11 3.00
C THR A 239 -16.88 -3.75 3.15
N ASN A 240 -16.92 -5.09 3.17
CA ASN A 240 -18.14 -5.85 3.47
C ASN A 240 -18.45 -5.95 4.99
N ARG A 241 -17.79 -5.14 5.84
CA ARG A 241 -17.93 -5.16 7.30
C ARG A 241 -18.08 -3.76 7.86
N ASP A 242 -19.00 -3.60 8.79
CA ASP A 242 -19.16 -2.37 9.58
C ASP A 242 -18.41 -2.51 10.91
N LEU A 243 -17.25 -1.86 11.02
CA LEU A 243 -16.35 -2.00 12.17
C LEU A 243 -16.22 -0.69 12.94
N THR A 244 -16.21 -0.79 14.28
CA THR A 244 -15.82 0.34 15.13
C THR A 244 -14.32 0.36 15.35
N GLY A 245 -13.75 1.56 15.46
CA GLY A 245 -12.37 1.75 15.84
C GLY A 245 -12.17 1.82 17.35
N GLY A 246 -11.13 1.16 17.84
CA GLY A 246 -10.71 1.25 19.23
C GLY A 246 -11.46 0.32 20.18
N THR A 247 -11.11 0.41 21.46
CA THR A 247 -11.89 -0.24 22.53
C THR A 247 -13.28 0.42 22.58
N ALA A 248 -14.31 -0.37 22.71
CA ALA A 248 -15.72 0.00 22.64
C ALA A 248 -16.15 1.24 23.47
N ALA A 249 -15.29 1.74 24.35
CA ALA A 249 -15.50 2.91 25.19
C ALA A 249 -15.11 4.25 24.50
N LEU A 250 -14.38 4.24 23.37
CA LEU A 250 -13.72 5.45 22.84
C LEU A 250 -14.25 5.94 21.49
N SER A 251 -14.93 5.14 20.70
CA SER A 251 -15.50 5.60 19.42
C SER A 251 -16.63 4.70 18.93
N ASN A 252 -17.86 5.24 18.87
CA ASN A 252 -18.97 4.63 18.13
C ASN A 252 -18.86 4.89 16.61
N LYS A 253 -17.70 5.31 16.11
CA LYS A 253 -17.52 5.70 14.72
C LYS A 253 -17.26 4.46 13.87
N ASN A 254 -18.07 4.25 12.84
CA ASN A 254 -17.78 3.22 11.84
C ASN A 254 -16.56 3.63 11.03
N ILE A 255 -15.45 2.90 11.16
CA ILE A 255 -14.18 3.19 10.47
C ILE A 255 -14.00 2.43 9.16
N SER A 256 -14.94 1.58 8.79
CA SER A 256 -14.87 0.72 7.61
C SER A 256 -16.00 0.98 6.60
N ASN A 257 -16.96 1.89 6.91
CA ASN A 257 -18.00 2.25 5.96
C ASN A 257 -17.41 2.85 4.69
N ASP A 258 -18.15 2.71 3.62
CA ASP A 258 -17.83 3.29 2.32
C ASP A 258 -17.64 4.80 2.40
N THR A 259 -16.62 5.29 1.70
CA THR A 259 -16.31 6.72 1.65
C THR A 259 -15.52 7.08 0.39
N VAL A 260 -15.49 8.35 0.07
CA VAL A 260 -14.59 8.90 -0.94
C VAL A 260 -13.33 9.41 -0.23
N VAL A 261 -12.17 8.94 -0.68
CA VAL A 261 -10.85 9.43 -0.24
C VAL A 261 -10.27 10.30 -1.34
N LEU A 262 -9.92 11.53 -0.98
CA LEU A 262 -9.21 12.47 -1.83
C LEU A 262 -7.73 12.46 -1.47
N SER A 263 -6.86 12.63 -2.47
CA SER A 263 -5.42 12.65 -2.26
C SER A 263 -4.68 13.59 -3.20
N VAL A 264 -3.54 14.05 -2.75
CA VAL A 264 -2.49 14.65 -3.56
C VAL A 264 -1.16 14.07 -3.12
N SER A 265 -0.37 13.58 -4.07
CA SER A 265 0.94 12.99 -3.79
C SER A 265 1.96 13.37 -4.87
N LYS A 266 3.24 13.21 -4.54
CA LYS A 266 4.35 13.41 -5.47
C LYS A 266 5.45 12.41 -5.17
N SER A 267 6.06 11.89 -6.25
CA SER A 267 7.31 11.12 -6.19
C SER A 267 8.47 11.97 -6.72
N PHE A 268 9.68 11.75 -6.22
CA PHE A 268 10.89 12.50 -6.54
C PHE A 268 12.15 11.64 -6.36
#